data_093ed5b51072bbe5ea617aee060642a2
#
_entry.id   093ed5b51072bbe5ea617aee060642a2
#
_cell.length_a   1.000
_cell.length_b   1.000
_cell.length_c   1.000
_cell.angle_alpha   90.00
_cell.angle_beta   90.00
_cell.angle_gamma   90.00
#
_symmetry.space_group_name_H-M   'P 1'
#
loop_
_entity.id
_entity.type
_entity.pdbx_description
1 polymer ?
#
loop_
_entity_poly.entity_id
_entity_poly.type
_entity_poly.pdbx_seq_one_letter_code
_entity_poly.pdbx_strand_id
1 'polypeptide(L)'
;RRRPSCTPRTAPIFRYAAENQELLLLTSLAVCFTFSLAFYYLGFSIAIGAFIAGLTLGNLEYNLEIIGKIKNLRDFFALLFFVSLGMGLSLTVMQKLWLPFLVLTLTIIILKPLIIMTICSLFKYTKKPSFSTAISLAQTGEFALIVAAQGLVLGHISPDLFSLIVMITLFTITLTTYFIKYDHLLFKVLEKPLKIFDLFTTEGLEYLPTPIKPSIILCGHNRIGYSILRELKDVKKKVLVIDYNPDIIKSLLIKKY
;
A
#
# COMPACT_ATOMS: atom_id res chain seq x y z
N ARG A 1 9.86 -30.74 -16.26
CA ARG A 1 11.14 -29.96 -16.17
C ARG A 1 10.97 -29.06 -14.97
N ARG A 2 11.63 -29.39 -13.84
CA ARG A 2 11.76 -28.54 -12.66
C ARG A 2 12.59 -27.30 -13.10
N ARG A 3 12.01 -26.11 -13.04
CA ARG A 3 12.81 -24.88 -13.15
C ARG A 3 13.79 -24.89 -11.96
N PRO A 4 15.06 -24.54 -12.16
CA PRO A 4 15.96 -24.34 -11.03
C PRO A 4 15.40 -23.14 -10.24
N SER A 5 14.97 -23.42 -9.02
CA SER A 5 14.62 -22.37 -8.06
C SER A 5 15.91 -21.61 -7.76
N CYS A 6 16.03 -20.39 -8.29
CA CYS A 6 16.92 -19.38 -7.72
C CYS A 6 16.32 -18.96 -6.38
N THR A 7 16.35 -19.86 -5.41
CA THR A 7 16.09 -19.52 -4.02
C THR A 7 17.35 -18.86 -3.50
N PRO A 8 17.30 -17.58 -3.08
CA PRO A 8 18.38 -17.02 -2.28
C PRO A 8 18.56 -17.98 -1.09
N ARG A 9 19.82 -18.36 -0.83
CA ARG A 9 20.17 -19.21 0.33
C ARG A 9 19.59 -18.52 1.57
N THR A 10 18.44 -18.99 2.05
CA THR A 10 17.87 -18.59 3.32
C THR A 10 18.95 -18.76 4.36
N ALA A 11 19.28 -17.71 5.11
CA ALA A 11 20.26 -17.81 6.15
C ALA A 11 19.87 -18.97 7.08
N PRO A 12 20.77 -19.92 7.40
CA PRO A 12 20.43 -21.13 8.18
C PRO A 12 19.73 -20.80 9.49
N ILE A 13 19.97 -19.62 10.05
CA ILE A 13 19.32 -19.09 11.25
C ILE A 13 17.80 -18.96 11.06
N PHE A 14 17.34 -18.44 9.91
CA PHE A 14 15.89 -18.28 9.66
C PHE A 14 15.20 -19.60 9.39
N ARG A 15 15.89 -20.56 8.82
CA ARG A 15 15.34 -21.92 8.64
C ARG A 15 15.09 -22.61 9.98
N TYR A 16 16.02 -22.47 10.92
CA TYR A 16 15.85 -22.98 12.28
C TYR A 16 14.77 -22.22 13.04
N ALA A 17 14.75 -20.89 12.92
CA ALA A 17 13.76 -20.04 13.57
C ALA A 17 12.34 -20.28 13.05
N ALA A 18 12.18 -20.71 11.79
CA ALA A 18 10.87 -20.96 11.18
C ALA A 18 10.14 -22.21 11.74
N GLU A 19 10.85 -23.08 12.47
CA GLU A 19 10.23 -24.21 13.17
C GLU A 19 9.34 -23.74 14.33
N ASN A 20 9.60 -22.53 14.88
CA ASN A 20 8.80 -21.95 15.95
C ASN A 20 8.46 -20.48 15.64
N GLN A 21 7.17 -20.18 15.59
CA GLN A 21 6.69 -18.82 15.25
C GLN A 21 7.19 -17.73 16.20
N GLU A 22 7.39 -18.04 17.46
CA GLU A 22 7.90 -17.07 18.45
C GLU A 22 9.40 -16.82 18.23
N LEU A 23 10.15 -17.88 17.92
CA LEU A 23 11.56 -17.77 17.58
C LEU A 23 11.79 -16.99 16.30
N LEU A 24 10.91 -17.17 15.31
CA LEU A 24 10.95 -16.40 14.07
C LEU A 24 10.73 -14.90 14.32
N LEU A 25 9.77 -14.55 15.19
CA LEU A 25 9.54 -13.16 15.59
C LEU A 25 10.75 -12.56 16.30
N LEU A 26 11.28 -13.28 17.31
CA LEU A 26 12.44 -12.81 18.09
C LEU A 26 13.67 -12.64 17.19
N THR A 27 13.94 -13.58 16.31
CA THR A 27 15.05 -13.49 15.35
C THR A 27 14.89 -12.30 14.40
N SER A 28 13.68 -12.05 13.92
CA SER A 28 13.38 -10.90 13.04
C SER A 28 13.59 -9.57 13.76
N LEU A 29 13.15 -9.46 15.02
CA LEU A 29 13.39 -8.28 15.84
C LEU A 29 14.88 -8.10 16.16
N ALA A 30 15.59 -9.18 16.48
CA ALA A 30 17.04 -9.13 16.73
C ALA A 30 17.81 -8.61 15.51
N VAL A 31 17.46 -9.07 14.30
CA VAL A 31 18.04 -8.54 13.07
C VAL A 31 17.71 -7.06 12.89
N CYS A 32 16.45 -6.67 13.13
CA CYS A 32 16.03 -5.27 13.02
C CYS A 32 16.84 -4.36 13.97
N PHE A 33 16.98 -4.74 15.25
CA PHE A 33 17.75 -3.98 16.22
C PHE A 33 19.26 -3.96 15.91
N THR A 34 19.81 -5.07 15.43
CA THR A 34 21.22 -5.13 15.04
C THR A 34 21.53 -4.17 13.91
N PHE A 35 20.70 -4.14 12.86
CA PHE A 35 20.86 -3.18 11.77
C PHE A 35 20.67 -1.74 12.25
N SER A 36 19.65 -1.49 13.07
CA SER A 36 19.39 -0.16 13.64
C SER A 36 20.59 0.37 14.42
N LEU A 37 21.17 -0.48 15.27
CA LEU A 37 22.37 -0.16 16.07
C LEU A 37 23.60 0.05 15.18
N ALA A 38 23.83 -0.82 14.21
CA ALA A 38 24.95 -0.69 13.28
C ALA A 38 24.90 0.64 12.52
N PHE A 39 23.72 1.01 12.00
CA PHE A 39 23.54 2.28 11.30
C PHE A 39 23.69 3.50 12.22
N TYR A 40 23.24 3.39 13.48
CA TYR A 40 23.45 4.44 14.47
C TYR A 40 24.94 4.69 14.72
N TYR A 41 25.74 3.63 14.92
CA TYR A 41 27.19 3.77 15.09
C TYR A 41 27.92 4.31 13.86
N LEU A 42 27.35 4.12 12.66
CA LEU A 42 27.85 4.70 11.42
C LEU A 42 27.43 6.17 11.21
N GLY A 43 26.72 6.78 12.19
CA GLY A 43 26.25 8.17 12.11
C GLY A 43 24.94 8.35 11.34
N PHE A 44 24.25 7.27 10.97
CA PHE A 44 22.94 7.32 10.33
C PHE A 44 21.79 7.24 11.33
N SER A 45 20.58 7.50 10.86
CA SER A 45 19.36 7.35 11.67
C SER A 45 19.06 5.87 11.96
N ILE A 46 18.61 5.58 13.19
CA ILE A 46 18.09 4.28 13.61
C ILE A 46 16.98 3.79 12.68
N ALA A 47 16.12 4.71 12.22
CA ALA A 47 15.02 4.39 11.32
C ALA A 47 15.49 3.85 9.96
N ILE A 48 16.61 4.36 9.41
CA ILE A 48 17.21 3.86 8.18
C ILE A 48 17.69 2.43 8.37
N GLY A 49 18.34 2.13 9.50
CA GLY A 49 18.79 0.77 9.83
C GLY A 49 17.61 -0.20 9.91
N ALA A 50 16.54 0.18 10.61
CA ALA A 50 15.31 -0.61 10.71
C ALA A 50 14.65 -0.85 9.34
N PHE A 51 14.62 0.18 8.48
CA PHE A 51 14.07 0.08 7.12
C PHE A 51 14.85 -0.92 6.26
N ILE A 52 16.18 -0.85 6.29
CA ILE A 52 17.06 -1.78 5.53
C ILE A 52 16.90 -3.21 6.07
N ALA A 53 16.80 -3.40 7.39
CA ALA A 53 16.48 -4.69 7.97
C ALA A 53 15.14 -5.23 7.44
N GLY A 54 14.11 -4.40 7.40
CA GLY A 54 12.80 -4.77 6.85
C GLY A 54 12.87 -5.18 5.37
N LEU A 55 13.65 -4.49 4.55
CA LEU A 55 13.88 -4.85 3.15
C LEU A 55 14.58 -6.22 3.02
N THR A 56 15.55 -6.51 3.87
CA THR A 56 16.25 -7.81 3.85
C THR A 56 15.32 -8.95 4.28
N LEU A 57 14.52 -8.74 5.33
CA LEU A 57 13.54 -9.72 5.81
C LEU A 57 12.39 -9.94 4.84
N GLY A 58 11.96 -8.90 4.11
CA GLY A 58 10.91 -8.97 3.11
C GLY A 58 11.23 -9.89 1.92
N ASN A 59 12.52 -10.14 1.66
CA ASN A 59 12.96 -11.05 0.60
C ASN A 59 13.07 -12.52 1.04
N LEU A 60 12.79 -12.84 2.31
CA LEU A 60 12.83 -14.21 2.82
C LEU A 60 11.59 -14.99 2.42
N GLU A 61 11.71 -16.33 2.32
CA GLU A 61 10.59 -17.23 2.04
C GLU A 61 9.51 -17.18 3.13
N TYR A 62 9.88 -16.83 4.38
CA TYR A 62 9.01 -16.72 5.56
C TYR A 62 8.43 -15.33 5.78
N ASN A 63 8.53 -14.43 4.81
CA ASN A 63 8.12 -13.03 4.94
C ASN A 63 6.65 -12.85 5.36
N LEU A 64 5.73 -13.69 4.84
CA LEU A 64 4.31 -13.62 5.19
C LEU A 64 4.05 -13.95 6.66
N GLU A 65 4.79 -14.92 7.22
CA GLU A 65 4.68 -15.28 8.62
C GLU A 65 5.25 -14.18 9.51
N ILE A 66 6.41 -13.62 9.13
CA ILE A 66 7.03 -12.47 9.80
C ILE A 66 6.08 -11.28 9.81
N ILE A 67 5.50 -10.92 8.65
CA ILE A 67 4.55 -9.81 8.51
C ILE A 67 3.32 -10.05 9.41
N GLY A 68 2.77 -11.27 9.41
CA GLY A 68 1.59 -11.61 10.21
C GLY A 68 1.82 -11.41 11.72
N LYS A 69 3.02 -11.69 12.22
CA LYS A 69 3.36 -11.50 13.64
C LYS A 69 3.72 -10.05 13.98
N ILE A 70 4.48 -9.39 13.12
CA ILE A 70 4.93 -8.00 13.36
C ILE A 70 3.77 -7.01 13.21
N LYS A 71 2.76 -7.33 12.40
CA LYS A 71 1.62 -6.45 12.16
C LYS A 71 0.94 -6.00 13.46
N ASN A 72 0.61 -6.91 14.36
CA ASN A 72 -0.07 -6.57 15.60
C ASN A 72 0.80 -5.69 16.51
N LEU A 73 2.09 -5.98 16.56
CA LEU A 73 3.05 -5.18 17.31
C LEU A 73 3.19 -3.77 16.74
N ARG A 74 3.30 -3.65 15.42
CA ARG A 74 3.32 -2.37 14.71
C ARG A 74 2.05 -1.56 15.01
N ASP A 75 0.88 -2.17 14.89
CA ASP A 75 -0.40 -1.50 15.07
C ASP A 75 -0.57 -1.01 16.52
N PHE A 76 -0.10 -1.78 17.51
CA PHE A 76 -0.07 -1.37 18.91
C PHE A 76 0.85 -0.16 19.16
N PHE A 77 2.08 -0.19 18.66
CA PHE A 77 3.00 0.94 18.81
C PHE A 77 2.58 2.16 18.03
N ALA A 78 1.98 1.98 16.83
CA ALA A 78 1.42 3.07 16.06
C ALA A 78 0.28 3.76 16.83
N LEU A 79 -0.61 3.00 17.49
CA LEU A 79 -1.66 3.56 18.32
C LEU A 79 -1.08 4.39 19.47
N LEU A 80 -0.11 3.85 20.21
CA LEU A 80 0.57 4.59 21.30
C LEU A 80 1.24 5.87 20.78
N PHE A 81 1.89 5.80 19.64
CA PHE A 81 2.54 6.95 19.00
C PHE A 81 1.53 8.04 18.67
N PHE A 82 0.44 7.70 17.99
CA PHE A 82 -0.58 8.70 17.63
C PHE A 82 -1.32 9.28 18.84
N VAL A 83 -1.59 8.46 19.87
CA VAL A 83 -2.16 8.95 21.13
C VAL A 83 -1.20 9.94 21.82
N SER A 84 0.08 9.61 21.90
CA SER A 84 1.11 10.48 22.48
C SER A 84 1.22 11.80 21.73
N LEU A 85 1.22 11.76 20.40
CA LEU A 85 1.22 12.98 19.58
C LEU A 85 -0.06 13.81 19.79
N GLY A 86 -1.22 13.14 19.86
CA GLY A 86 -2.50 13.81 20.10
C GLY A 86 -2.56 14.53 21.45
N MET A 87 -2.00 13.92 22.52
CA MET A 87 -1.93 14.55 23.85
C MET A 87 -1.00 15.78 23.89
N GLY A 88 0.02 15.82 23.02
CA GLY A 88 0.93 16.97 22.89
C GLY A 88 0.38 18.13 22.06
N LEU A 89 -0.82 18.02 21.45
CA LEU A 89 -1.38 19.08 20.64
C LEU A 89 -1.86 20.26 21.46
N SER A 90 -1.47 21.46 21.05
CA SER A 90 -1.94 22.71 21.63
C SER A 90 -3.08 23.30 20.78
N LEU A 91 -4.28 23.38 21.36
CA LEU A 91 -5.45 24.00 20.71
C LEU A 91 -5.25 25.50 20.42
N THR A 92 -4.38 26.17 21.19
CA THR A 92 -4.05 27.59 20.97
C THR A 92 -3.29 27.78 19.65
N VAL A 93 -2.44 26.82 19.27
CA VAL A 93 -1.75 26.83 17.97
C VAL A 93 -2.75 26.70 16.82
N MET A 94 -3.79 25.90 16.98
CA MET A 94 -4.85 25.77 15.99
C MET A 94 -5.58 27.07 15.73
N GLN A 95 -5.91 27.83 16.78
CA GLN A 95 -6.53 29.13 16.66
C GLN A 95 -5.62 30.16 15.97
N LYS A 96 -4.33 30.13 16.25
CA LYS A 96 -3.32 31.02 15.68
C LYS A 96 -2.98 30.69 14.22
N LEU A 97 -2.92 29.41 13.87
CA LEU A 97 -2.47 28.91 12.57
C LEU A 97 -3.59 28.24 11.75
N TRP A 98 -4.86 28.64 11.99
CA TRP A 98 -6.01 28.07 11.28
C TRP A 98 -5.94 28.22 9.76
N LEU A 99 -5.46 29.37 9.27
CA LEU A 99 -5.34 29.65 7.84
C LEU A 99 -4.27 28.78 7.18
N PRO A 100 -3.01 28.71 7.68
CA PRO A 100 -2.03 27.74 7.21
C PRO A 100 -2.51 26.28 7.27
N PHE A 101 -3.19 25.90 8.35
CA PHE A 101 -3.78 24.58 8.49
C PHE A 101 -4.76 24.27 7.37
N LEU A 102 -5.69 25.16 7.08
CA LEU A 102 -6.71 24.97 6.05
C LEU A 102 -6.09 24.92 4.65
N VAL A 103 -5.18 25.86 4.33
CA VAL A 103 -4.53 25.93 3.00
C VAL A 103 -3.70 24.67 2.74
N LEU A 104 -2.85 24.26 3.69
CA LEU A 104 -2.01 23.09 3.53
C LEU A 104 -2.84 21.79 3.46
N THR A 105 -3.87 21.67 4.28
CA THR A 105 -4.78 20.52 4.26
C THR A 105 -5.49 20.41 2.92
N LEU A 106 -6.05 21.51 2.39
CA LEU A 106 -6.70 21.52 1.07
C LEU A 106 -5.70 21.19 -0.04
N THR A 107 -4.49 21.70 0.04
CA THR A 107 -3.43 21.38 -0.92
C THR A 107 -3.14 19.87 -0.93
N ILE A 108 -3.01 19.25 0.23
CA ILE A 108 -2.74 17.81 0.33
C ILE A 108 -3.92 17.00 -0.20
N ILE A 109 -5.16 17.35 0.16
CA ILE A 109 -6.35 16.58 -0.18
C ILE A 109 -6.78 16.75 -1.64
N ILE A 110 -6.48 17.88 -2.28
CA ILE A 110 -6.89 18.17 -3.65
C ILE A 110 -5.72 18.02 -4.62
N LEU A 111 -4.63 18.76 -4.39
CA LEU A 111 -3.53 18.84 -5.34
C LEU A 111 -2.74 17.52 -5.43
N LYS A 112 -2.51 16.86 -4.31
CA LYS A 112 -1.78 15.59 -4.28
C LYS A 112 -2.51 14.48 -5.05
N PRO A 113 -3.82 14.21 -4.84
CA PRO A 113 -4.57 13.27 -5.67
C PRO A 113 -4.57 13.64 -7.15
N LEU A 114 -4.71 14.92 -7.50
CA LEU A 114 -4.66 15.36 -8.91
C LEU A 114 -3.31 15.02 -9.55
N ILE A 115 -2.20 15.28 -8.85
CA ILE A 115 -0.85 14.93 -9.33
C ILE A 115 -0.73 13.42 -9.53
N ILE A 116 -1.17 12.61 -8.56
CA ILE A 116 -1.10 11.15 -8.64
C ILE A 116 -1.94 10.63 -9.79
N MET A 117 -3.17 11.13 -9.98
CA MET A 117 -4.03 10.76 -11.11
C MET A 117 -3.39 11.13 -12.44
N THR A 118 -2.77 12.31 -12.55
CA THR A 118 -2.06 12.73 -13.76
C THR A 118 -0.90 11.77 -14.07
N ILE A 119 -0.10 11.42 -13.07
CA ILE A 119 1.00 10.46 -13.24
C ILE A 119 0.46 9.10 -13.67
N CYS A 120 -0.58 8.57 -13.00
CA CYS A 120 -1.19 7.29 -13.37
C CYS A 120 -1.74 7.32 -14.81
N SER A 121 -2.37 8.42 -15.23
CA SER A 121 -2.87 8.60 -16.59
C SER A 121 -1.73 8.59 -17.62
N LEU A 122 -0.60 9.25 -17.34
CA LEU A 122 0.60 9.20 -18.19
C LEU A 122 1.15 7.78 -18.35
N PHE A 123 1.04 6.95 -17.30
CA PHE A 123 1.40 5.52 -17.34
C PHE A 123 0.29 4.64 -17.91
N LYS A 124 -0.77 5.24 -18.49
CA LYS A 124 -1.89 4.56 -19.17
C LYS A 124 -2.76 3.67 -18.27
N TYR A 125 -2.81 3.96 -16.97
CA TYR A 125 -3.77 3.33 -16.07
C TYR A 125 -5.17 3.90 -16.28
N THR A 126 -6.19 3.06 -16.09
CA THR A 126 -7.58 3.47 -16.18
C THR A 126 -7.98 4.41 -15.02
N LYS A 127 -9.04 5.23 -15.23
CA LYS A 127 -9.46 6.25 -14.25
C LYS A 127 -9.79 5.69 -12.86
N LYS A 128 -10.39 4.48 -12.78
CA LYS A 128 -10.82 3.92 -11.49
C LYS A 128 -9.64 3.50 -10.61
N PRO A 129 -8.68 2.66 -11.05
CA PRO A 129 -7.47 2.37 -10.27
C PRO A 129 -6.66 3.62 -9.96
N SER A 130 -6.55 4.55 -10.92
CA SER A 130 -5.85 5.82 -10.70
C SER A 130 -6.48 6.63 -9.58
N PHE A 131 -7.81 6.72 -9.55
CA PHE A 131 -8.56 7.41 -8.50
C PHE A 131 -8.40 6.72 -7.15
N SER A 132 -8.61 5.40 -7.07
CA SER A 132 -8.45 4.64 -5.81
C SER A 132 -7.03 4.76 -5.25
N THR A 133 -6.01 4.74 -6.12
CA THR A 133 -4.61 4.98 -5.71
C THR A 133 -4.42 6.42 -5.22
N ALA A 134 -4.96 7.40 -5.94
CA ALA A 134 -4.83 8.81 -5.60
C ALA A 134 -5.43 9.15 -4.23
N ILE A 135 -6.64 8.68 -3.95
CA ILE A 135 -7.28 8.91 -2.64
C ILE A 135 -6.59 8.13 -1.50
N SER A 136 -6.07 6.92 -1.77
CA SER A 136 -5.34 6.15 -0.77
C SER A 136 -4.02 6.82 -0.37
N LEU A 137 -3.41 7.57 -1.27
CA LEU A 137 -2.16 8.30 -1.05
C LEU A 137 -2.38 9.79 -0.68
N ALA A 138 -3.63 10.25 -0.56
CA ALA A 138 -3.95 11.65 -0.30
C ALA A 138 -3.51 12.18 1.08
N GLN A 139 -3.16 11.30 2.00
CA GLN A 139 -2.73 11.67 3.35
C GLN A 139 -1.26 12.09 3.41
N THR A 140 -0.90 12.78 4.50
CA THR A 140 0.49 12.96 4.91
C THR A 140 0.98 11.65 5.52
N GLY A 141 2.15 11.16 5.09
CA GLY A 141 2.69 9.88 5.60
C GLY A 141 3.26 9.99 7.02
N GLU A 142 3.29 8.88 7.74
CA GLU A 142 3.87 8.78 9.08
C GLU A 142 5.34 9.19 9.13
N PHE A 143 6.09 8.96 8.06
CA PHE A 143 7.49 9.37 7.94
C PHE A 143 7.69 10.89 8.01
N ALA A 144 6.70 11.67 7.56
CA ALA A 144 6.74 13.13 7.67
C ALA A 144 6.79 13.58 9.15
N LEU A 145 6.09 12.87 10.04
CA LEU A 145 6.14 13.13 11.50
C LEU A 145 7.49 12.80 12.10
N ILE A 146 8.14 11.71 11.65
CA ILE A 146 9.48 11.34 12.12
C ILE A 146 10.49 12.42 11.71
N VAL A 147 10.44 12.87 10.45
CA VAL A 147 11.31 13.94 9.96
C VAL A 147 11.04 15.27 10.69
N ALA A 148 9.77 15.60 10.91
CA ALA A 148 9.39 16.80 11.65
C ALA A 148 9.84 16.74 13.12
N ALA A 149 9.70 15.57 13.78
CA ALA A 149 10.18 15.39 15.15
C ALA A 149 11.71 15.56 15.24
N GLN A 150 12.44 15.03 14.27
CA GLN A 150 13.90 15.22 14.20
C GLN A 150 14.26 16.69 13.96
N GLY A 151 13.52 17.40 13.10
CA GLY A 151 13.69 18.82 12.86
C GLY A 151 13.42 19.67 14.11
N LEU A 152 12.43 19.27 14.93
CA LEU A 152 12.15 19.93 16.21
C LEU A 152 13.30 19.71 17.21
N VAL A 153 13.81 18.47 17.35
CA VAL A 153 14.93 18.15 18.25
C VAL A 153 16.20 18.90 17.88
N LEU A 154 16.45 19.06 16.58
CA LEU A 154 17.61 19.81 16.08
C LEU A 154 17.40 21.34 16.08
N GLY A 155 16.24 21.84 16.50
CA GLY A 155 15.92 23.27 16.52
C GLY A 155 15.69 23.90 15.15
N HIS A 156 15.51 23.10 14.10
CA HIS A 156 15.27 23.60 12.74
C HIS A 156 13.82 24.06 12.52
N ILE A 157 12.87 23.55 13.29
CA ILE A 157 11.47 23.96 13.25
C ILE A 157 10.98 24.32 14.66
N SER A 158 10.04 25.25 14.72
CA SER A 158 9.43 25.68 15.98
C SER A 158 8.41 24.66 16.49
N PRO A 159 8.12 24.62 17.81
CA PRO A 159 7.07 23.79 18.38
C PRO A 159 5.68 24.05 17.76
N ASP A 160 5.38 25.30 17.40
CA ASP A 160 4.11 25.68 16.74
C ASP A 160 4.01 25.02 15.35
N LEU A 161 5.09 25.05 14.58
CA LEU A 161 5.14 24.43 13.25
C LEU A 161 5.05 22.90 13.35
N PHE A 162 5.73 22.29 14.33
CA PHE A 162 5.61 20.86 14.59
C PHE A 162 4.17 20.48 14.93
N SER A 163 3.51 21.23 15.83
CA SER A 163 2.10 21.00 16.19
C SER A 163 1.18 21.13 14.97
N LEU A 164 1.43 22.09 14.09
CA LEU A 164 0.68 22.25 12.83
C LEU A 164 0.83 21.02 11.92
N ILE A 165 2.06 20.49 11.75
CA ILE A 165 2.32 19.29 10.94
C ILE A 165 1.60 18.08 11.53
N VAL A 166 1.65 17.89 12.85
CA VAL A 166 0.93 16.79 13.53
C VAL A 166 -0.57 16.88 13.29
N MET A 167 -1.15 18.08 13.44
CA MET A 167 -2.60 18.31 13.22
C MET A 167 -3.01 18.01 11.78
N ILE A 168 -2.26 18.49 10.79
CA ILE A 168 -2.52 18.22 9.37
C ILE A 168 -2.45 16.71 9.12
N THR A 169 -1.45 16.03 9.67
CA THR A 169 -1.26 14.60 9.48
C THR A 169 -2.42 13.81 10.07
N LEU A 170 -2.79 14.04 11.33
CA LEU A 170 -3.91 13.37 11.97
C LEU A 170 -5.24 13.61 11.24
N PHE A 171 -5.48 14.85 10.82
CA PHE A 171 -6.69 15.21 10.08
C PHE A 171 -6.73 14.53 8.71
N THR A 172 -5.63 14.57 7.95
CA THR A 172 -5.58 13.96 6.61
C THR A 172 -5.66 12.44 6.67
N ILE A 173 -5.05 11.77 7.64
CA ILE A 173 -5.18 10.31 7.84
C ILE A 173 -6.63 9.95 8.14
N THR A 174 -7.27 10.68 9.07
CA THR A 174 -8.66 10.46 9.43
C THR A 174 -9.56 10.62 8.20
N LEU A 175 -9.42 11.71 7.47
CA LEU A 175 -10.24 11.99 6.29
C LEU A 175 -10.02 10.96 5.17
N THR A 176 -8.77 10.57 4.92
CA THR A 176 -8.43 9.56 3.91
C THR A 176 -9.02 8.19 4.24
N THR A 177 -9.11 7.83 5.52
CA THR A 177 -9.79 6.60 5.94
C THR A 177 -11.24 6.58 5.49
N TYR A 178 -11.95 7.70 5.60
CA TYR A 178 -13.31 7.83 5.07
C TYR A 178 -13.35 7.83 3.55
N PHE A 179 -12.40 8.45 2.88
CA PHE A 179 -12.31 8.43 1.43
C PHE A 179 -12.14 7.00 0.89
N ILE A 180 -11.26 6.22 1.50
CA ILE A 180 -11.07 4.80 1.14
C ILE A 180 -12.34 3.99 1.41
N LYS A 181 -13.01 4.21 2.55
CA LYS A 181 -14.25 3.52 2.89
C LYS A 181 -15.37 3.80 1.89
N TYR A 182 -15.45 5.03 1.37
CA TYR A 182 -16.49 5.47 0.44
C TYR A 182 -15.97 5.63 -1.00
N ASP A 183 -14.84 5.00 -1.35
CA ASP A 183 -14.20 5.07 -2.67
C ASP A 183 -15.20 4.91 -3.82
N HIS A 184 -16.03 3.89 -3.78
CA HIS A 184 -17.00 3.62 -4.84
C HIS A 184 -18.04 4.74 -5.01
N LEU A 185 -18.51 5.35 -3.92
CA LEU A 185 -19.47 6.45 -3.96
C LEU A 185 -18.81 7.73 -4.48
N LEU A 186 -17.62 8.04 -3.98
CA LEU A 186 -16.84 9.20 -4.41
C LEU A 186 -16.50 9.10 -5.91
N PHE A 187 -16.06 7.92 -6.36
CA PHE A 187 -15.77 7.68 -7.78
C PHE A 187 -17.01 7.90 -8.64
N LYS A 188 -18.17 7.38 -8.24
CA LYS A 188 -19.43 7.55 -9.00
C LYS A 188 -19.84 9.02 -9.15
N VAL A 189 -19.67 9.82 -8.08
CA VAL A 189 -19.97 11.26 -8.09
C VAL A 189 -19.00 12.03 -8.99
N LEU A 190 -17.71 11.66 -8.92
CA LEU A 190 -16.63 12.33 -9.65
C LEU A 190 -16.37 11.74 -11.04
N GLU A 191 -17.12 10.73 -11.48
CA GLU A 191 -16.88 10.03 -12.74
C GLU A 191 -16.84 10.95 -13.96
N LYS A 192 -17.71 11.95 -13.99
CA LYS A 192 -17.79 12.90 -15.13
C LYS A 192 -16.52 13.75 -15.27
N PRO A 193 -16.05 14.48 -14.23
CA PRO A 193 -14.81 15.25 -14.33
C PRO A 193 -13.56 14.38 -14.51
N LEU A 194 -13.58 13.15 -13.99
CA LEU A 194 -12.45 12.22 -14.10
C LEU A 194 -12.23 11.67 -15.52
N LYS A 195 -13.17 11.86 -16.45
CA LYS A 195 -13.00 11.49 -17.87
C LYS A 195 -11.79 12.15 -18.55
N ILE A 196 -11.35 13.30 -18.04
CA ILE A 196 -10.17 14.01 -18.55
C ILE A 196 -8.90 13.15 -18.41
N PHE A 197 -8.86 12.26 -17.41
CA PHE A 197 -7.71 11.37 -17.17
C PHE A 197 -7.75 10.08 -18.02
N ASP A 198 -8.82 9.84 -18.77
CA ASP A 198 -8.91 8.69 -19.71
C ASP A 198 -8.28 8.99 -21.09
N LEU A 199 -7.79 10.22 -21.34
CA LEU A 199 -7.28 10.65 -22.64
C LEU A 199 -6.08 9.82 -23.14
N PHE A 200 -5.31 9.22 -22.25
CA PHE A 200 -4.11 8.44 -22.58
C PHE A 200 -4.26 6.95 -22.29
N THR A 201 -5.46 6.51 -21.90
CA THR A 201 -5.69 5.13 -21.46
C THR A 201 -5.69 4.20 -22.65
N THR A 202 -4.85 3.19 -22.62
CA THR A 202 -4.98 2.04 -23.53
C THR A 202 -6.04 1.11 -22.93
N GLU A 203 -6.88 0.48 -23.78
CA GLU A 203 -7.84 -0.54 -23.35
C GLU A 203 -7.11 -1.60 -22.51
N GLY A 204 -7.18 -1.44 -21.18
CA GLY A 204 -6.56 -2.36 -20.23
C GLY A 204 -7.43 -3.60 -20.04
N LEU A 205 -6.83 -4.66 -19.51
CA LEU A 205 -7.49 -5.91 -19.12
C LEU A 205 -8.69 -5.75 -18.15
N GLU A 206 -8.97 -4.52 -17.71
CA GLU A 206 -10.05 -4.18 -16.78
C GLU A 206 -11.41 -3.97 -17.44
N TYR A 207 -11.45 -3.79 -18.76
CA TYR A 207 -12.70 -3.63 -19.49
C TYR A 207 -12.98 -4.90 -20.30
N LEU A 208 -14.06 -5.56 -19.97
CA LEU A 208 -14.65 -6.54 -20.87
C LEU A 208 -15.09 -5.77 -22.15
N PRO A 209 -14.54 -6.10 -23.33
CA PRO A 209 -14.75 -5.32 -24.56
C PRO A 209 -16.21 -5.30 -25.05
N THR A 210 -17.07 -6.10 -24.45
CA THR A 210 -18.51 -6.15 -24.74
C THR A 210 -19.28 -6.61 -23.51
N PRO A 211 -20.54 -6.20 -23.31
CA PRO A 211 -21.40 -6.76 -22.28
C PRO A 211 -21.68 -8.23 -22.59
N ILE A 212 -20.76 -9.09 -22.20
CA ILE A 212 -20.89 -10.53 -22.33
C ILE A 212 -21.88 -10.95 -21.24
N LYS A 213 -23.00 -11.55 -21.65
CA LYS A 213 -23.84 -12.30 -20.72
C LYS A 213 -23.30 -13.76 -20.67
N PRO A 214 -22.43 -14.09 -19.72
CA PRO A 214 -21.89 -15.46 -19.64
C PRO A 214 -22.99 -16.39 -19.17
N SER A 215 -23.03 -17.57 -19.76
CA SER A 215 -23.91 -18.65 -19.29
C SER A 215 -23.31 -19.38 -18.08
N ILE A 216 -21.99 -19.36 -17.96
CA ILE A 216 -21.22 -20.02 -16.89
C ILE A 216 -20.11 -19.06 -16.44
N ILE A 217 -19.94 -18.92 -15.14
CA ILE A 217 -18.81 -18.19 -14.54
C ILE A 217 -17.95 -19.20 -13.80
N LEU A 218 -16.68 -19.32 -14.21
CA LEU A 218 -15.70 -20.22 -13.60
C LEU A 218 -14.70 -19.37 -12.78
N CYS A 219 -14.75 -19.48 -11.47
CA CYS A 219 -13.82 -18.79 -10.56
C CYS A 219 -12.64 -19.72 -10.24
N GLY A 220 -11.44 -19.29 -10.68
CA GLY A 220 -10.19 -20.02 -10.52
C GLY A 220 -9.91 -20.99 -11.67
N HIS A 221 -8.73 -20.84 -12.30
CA HIS A 221 -8.28 -21.68 -13.42
C HIS A 221 -7.01 -22.50 -13.05
N ASN A 222 -6.93 -22.97 -11.81
CA ASN A 222 -5.87 -23.91 -11.41
C ASN A 222 -6.25 -25.34 -11.85
N ARG A 223 -5.70 -26.39 -11.26
CA ARG A 223 -5.86 -27.79 -11.68
C ARG A 223 -7.31 -28.18 -11.97
N ILE A 224 -8.23 -27.88 -11.05
CA ILE A 224 -9.66 -28.22 -11.19
C ILE A 224 -10.32 -27.33 -12.24
N GLY A 225 -10.09 -26.01 -12.20
CA GLY A 225 -10.68 -25.08 -13.17
C GLY A 225 -10.25 -25.36 -14.60
N TYR A 226 -8.99 -25.77 -14.82
CA TYR A 226 -8.50 -26.19 -16.12
C TYR A 226 -9.27 -27.42 -16.65
N SER A 227 -9.47 -28.45 -15.81
CA SER A 227 -10.21 -29.66 -16.20
C SER A 227 -11.66 -29.32 -16.54
N ILE A 228 -12.33 -28.49 -15.73
CA ILE A 228 -13.70 -28.05 -16.00
C ILE A 228 -13.78 -27.26 -17.31
N LEU A 229 -12.86 -26.31 -17.53
CA LEU A 229 -12.85 -25.50 -18.75
C LEU A 229 -12.62 -26.36 -19.99
N ARG A 230 -11.81 -27.39 -19.89
CA ARG A 230 -11.58 -28.35 -20.97
C ARG A 230 -12.85 -29.10 -21.37
N GLU A 231 -13.61 -29.61 -20.39
CA GLU A 231 -14.88 -30.30 -20.65
C GLU A 231 -15.97 -29.34 -21.16
N LEU A 232 -15.92 -28.09 -20.72
CA LEU A 232 -16.90 -27.07 -21.17
C LEU A 232 -16.64 -26.58 -22.61
N LYS A 233 -15.49 -26.87 -23.21
CA LYS A 233 -15.21 -26.52 -24.63
C LYS A 233 -16.22 -27.10 -25.60
N ASP A 234 -16.67 -28.33 -25.36
CA ASP A 234 -17.61 -29.04 -26.22
C ASP A 234 -19.05 -28.57 -26.02
N VAL A 235 -19.29 -27.81 -24.95
CA VAL A 235 -20.58 -27.20 -24.65
C VAL A 235 -20.58 -25.80 -25.23
N LYS A 236 -21.34 -25.53 -26.30
CA LYS A 236 -21.44 -24.21 -27.00
C LYS A 236 -21.98 -23.08 -26.10
N LYS A 237 -21.54 -22.96 -24.86
CA LYS A 237 -21.93 -21.97 -23.88
C LYS A 237 -20.78 -20.96 -23.67
N LYS A 238 -21.15 -19.69 -23.46
CA LYS A 238 -20.18 -18.62 -23.16
C LYS A 238 -19.70 -18.76 -21.72
N VAL A 239 -18.43 -19.08 -21.53
CA VAL A 239 -17.79 -19.25 -20.21
C VAL A 239 -16.94 -18.00 -19.92
N LEU A 240 -17.19 -17.36 -18.79
CA LEU A 240 -16.32 -16.31 -18.24
C LEU A 240 -15.41 -16.91 -17.17
N VAL A 241 -14.10 -16.83 -17.38
CA VAL A 241 -13.11 -17.30 -16.40
C VAL A 241 -12.61 -16.10 -15.59
N ILE A 242 -12.69 -16.21 -14.26
CA ILE A 242 -12.18 -15.22 -13.31
C ILE A 242 -11.02 -15.86 -12.56
N ASP A 243 -9.82 -15.27 -12.67
CA ASP A 243 -8.64 -15.68 -11.91
C ASP A 243 -7.88 -14.45 -11.40
N TYR A 244 -7.22 -14.60 -10.26
CA TYR A 244 -6.38 -13.53 -9.70
C TYR A 244 -4.96 -13.52 -10.26
N ASN A 245 -4.55 -14.63 -10.90
CA ASN A 245 -3.19 -14.79 -11.42
C ASN A 245 -3.09 -14.23 -12.85
N PRO A 246 -2.31 -13.15 -13.08
CA PRO A 246 -2.20 -12.52 -14.39
C PRO A 246 -1.55 -13.43 -15.45
N ASP A 247 -0.68 -14.37 -15.05
CA ASP A 247 -0.05 -15.29 -15.99
C ASP A 247 -1.05 -16.30 -16.54
N ILE A 248 -2.00 -16.73 -15.73
CA ILE A 248 -3.11 -17.59 -16.17
C ILE A 248 -3.99 -16.82 -17.16
N ILE A 249 -4.37 -15.58 -16.85
CA ILE A 249 -5.19 -14.74 -17.74
C ILE A 249 -4.48 -14.53 -19.08
N LYS A 250 -3.20 -14.18 -19.07
CA LYS A 250 -2.40 -14.03 -20.31
C LYS A 250 -2.36 -15.32 -21.12
N SER A 251 -2.20 -16.48 -20.47
CA SER A 251 -2.17 -17.77 -21.15
C SER A 251 -3.50 -18.13 -21.82
N LEU A 252 -4.63 -17.75 -21.20
CA LEU A 252 -5.97 -17.97 -21.74
C LEU A 252 -6.26 -17.04 -22.93
N LEU A 253 -5.85 -15.78 -22.86
CA LEU A 253 -5.96 -14.83 -23.97
C LEU A 253 -5.17 -15.27 -25.21
N ILE A 254 -3.96 -15.78 -25.02
CA ILE A 254 -3.13 -16.31 -26.12
C ILE A 254 -3.77 -17.54 -26.77
N LYS A 255 -4.40 -18.41 -25.96
CA LYS A 255 -5.06 -19.64 -26.45
C LYS A 255 -6.44 -19.41 -27.03
N LYS A 256 -6.93 -18.16 -27.12
CA LYS A 256 -8.27 -17.80 -27.64
C LYS A 256 -9.40 -18.64 -27.02
N TYR A 257 -9.36 -18.76 -25.69
CA TYR A 257 -10.46 -19.37 -24.93
C TYR A 257 -11.56 -18.36 -24.68
#